data_bb45640e16922da79523079088bd90bb
#
_entry.id   bb45640e16922da79523079088bd90bb
#
_cell.length_a   1.000
_cell.length_b   1.000
_cell.length_c   1.000
_cell.angle_alpha   90.00
_cell.angle_beta   90.00
_cell.angle_gamma   90.00
#
_symmetry.space_group_name_H-M   'P 1'
#
loop_
_entity.id
_entity.type
_entity.pdbx_description
1 polymer ?
#
loop_
_entity_poly.entity_id
_entity_poly.type
_entity_poly.pdbx_seq_one_letter_code
_entity_poly.pdbx_strand_id
1 'polypeptide(L)'
;METSKLELLLAGTRIIPSVNSAEGLKCVLTKTSLPCVMLKLGDINTLPKIIRLIHQYGRKAVVHQDSIKGLARDRTSIDFLSRLGADAVVTMKPQCVRWIKEEEMLSILGLFLIDTNALATGI
;
A
#
# COMPACT_ATOMS: atom_id res chain seq x y z
N MET A 1 -17.82 -5.18 -2.20
CA MET A 1 -18.09 -4.13 -1.22
C MET A 1 -16.79 -3.63 -0.64
N GLU A 2 -16.62 -2.33 -0.63
CA GLU A 2 -15.36 -1.75 -0.16
C GLU A 2 -15.11 -2.00 1.31
N THR A 3 -16.16 -1.95 2.12
CA THR A 3 -16.06 -2.24 3.55
C THR A 3 -15.50 -3.65 3.77
N SER A 4 -16.00 -4.61 2.99
CA SER A 4 -15.52 -5.99 3.09
C SER A 4 -14.06 -6.12 2.67
N LYS A 5 -13.65 -5.39 1.62
CA LYS A 5 -12.25 -5.40 1.18
C LYS A 5 -11.34 -4.79 2.25
N LEU A 6 -11.78 -3.70 2.86
CA LEU A 6 -11.02 -3.06 3.92
C LEU A 6 -10.91 -3.98 5.14
N GLU A 7 -12.00 -4.63 5.51
CA GLU A 7 -11.99 -5.58 6.62
C GLU A 7 -11.03 -6.73 6.38
N LEU A 8 -11.02 -7.27 5.15
CA LEU A 8 -10.10 -8.34 4.79
C LEU A 8 -8.65 -7.86 4.83
N LEU A 9 -8.40 -6.66 4.34
CA LEU A 9 -7.07 -6.09 4.34
C LEU A 9 -6.54 -5.94 5.77
N LEU A 10 -7.36 -5.41 6.63
CA LEU A 10 -6.97 -5.13 8.01
C LEU A 10 -7.03 -6.35 8.92
N ALA A 11 -7.85 -7.36 8.58
CA ALA A 11 -7.98 -8.59 9.34
C ALA A 11 -8.14 -8.35 10.84
N GLY A 12 -8.97 -7.36 11.22
CA GLY A 12 -9.25 -7.05 12.60
C GLY A 12 -8.29 -6.09 13.28
N THR A 13 -7.19 -5.72 12.61
CA THR A 13 -6.29 -4.71 13.15
C THR A 13 -6.71 -3.31 12.68
N ARG A 14 -6.26 -2.29 13.39
CA ARG A 14 -6.46 -0.90 13.00
C ARG A 14 -5.17 -0.25 12.53
N ILE A 15 -4.11 -1.06 12.37
CA ILE A 15 -2.78 -0.55 12.07
C ILE A 15 -2.34 -1.06 10.71
N ILE A 16 -1.90 -0.13 9.86
CA ILE A 16 -1.19 -0.46 8.63
C ILE A 16 0.23 0.08 8.79
N PRO A 17 1.21 -0.78 9.09
CA PRO A 17 2.56 -0.30 9.25
C PRO A 17 3.10 0.19 7.92
N SER A 18 3.77 1.33 7.97
CA SER A 18 4.39 1.95 6.80
C SER A 18 5.89 1.70 6.87
N VAL A 19 6.48 1.18 5.79
CA VAL A 19 7.91 0.90 5.75
C VAL A 19 8.57 1.69 4.62
N ASN A 20 9.72 2.28 4.93
CA ASN A 20 10.49 3.06 3.96
C ASN A 20 11.91 2.52 3.78
N SER A 21 12.19 1.34 4.30
CA SER A 21 13.49 0.70 4.15
C SER A 21 13.34 -0.81 4.11
N ALA A 22 14.35 -1.48 3.55
CA ALA A 22 14.38 -2.93 3.52
C ALA A 22 14.40 -3.52 4.93
N GLU A 23 15.11 -2.87 5.85
CA GLU A 23 15.17 -3.31 7.24
C GLU A 23 13.83 -3.22 7.93
N GLY A 24 13.10 -2.11 7.69
CA GLY A 24 11.75 -1.94 8.22
C GLY A 24 10.80 -2.99 7.71
N LEU A 25 10.87 -3.29 6.42
CA LEU A 25 10.04 -4.33 5.82
C LEU A 25 10.32 -5.69 6.45
N LYS A 26 11.60 -6.05 6.58
CA LYS A 26 12.01 -7.31 7.19
C LYS A 26 11.49 -7.40 8.62
N CYS A 27 11.57 -6.31 9.37
CA CYS A 27 11.10 -6.25 10.74
C CYS A 27 9.60 -6.55 10.82
N VAL A 28 8.79 -5.91 9.96
CA VAL A 28 7.35 -6.13 9.94
C VAL A 28 7.04 -7.58 9.59
N LEU A 29 7.72 -8.14 8.60
CA LEU A 29 7.43 -9.50 8.12
C LEU A 29 7.88 -10.59 9.10
N THR A 30 8.94 -10.35 9.84
CA THR A 30 9.52 -11.40 10.70
C THR A 30 9.19 -11.23 12.17
N LYS A 31 8.92 -10.02 12.64
CA LYS A 31 8.71 -9.73 14.06
C LYS A 31 7.30 -9.33 14.43
N THR A 32 6.40 -9.24 13.47
CA THR A 32 5.00 -8.93 13.74
C THR A 32 4.10 -9.91 13.00
N SER A 33 2.84 -9.94 13.39
CA SER A 33 1.81 -10.71 12.70
C SER A 33 0.79 -9.79 12.00
N LEU A 34 1.16 -8.53 11.77
CA LEU A 34 0.26 -7.58 11.12
C LEU A 34 -0.09 -8.04 9.71
N PRO A 35 -1.37 -7.99 9.32
CA PRO A 35 -1.83 -8.62 8.08
C PRO A 35 -1.45 -7.88 6.81
N CYS A 36 -1.07 -6.62 6.91
CA CYS A 36 -0.70 -5.83 5.74
C CYS A 36 0.45 -4.88 6.04
N VAL A 37 1.08 -4.40 4.98
CA VAL A 37 2.18 -3.45 5.11
C VAL A 37 2.11 -2.45 3.97
N MET A 38 2.31 -1.17 4.29
CA MET A 38 2.31 -0.10 3.30
C MET A 38 3.74 0.16 2.84
N LEU A 39 3.95 0.09 1.54
CA LEU A 39 5.26 0.25 0.93
C LEU A 39 5.52 1.70 0.55
N LYS A 40 6.56 2.27 1.13
CA LYS A 40 7.08 3.59 0.80
C LYS A 40 8.56 3.50 0.45
N LEU A 41 8.94 2.45 -0.26
CA LEU A 41 10.33 2.24 -0.63
C LEU A 41 10.42 1.61 -2.00
N GLY A 42 11.60 1.74 -2.58
CA GLY A 42 11.92 1.07 -3.82
C GLY A 42 11.50 1.85 -5.05
N ASP A 43 11.60 1.18 -6.17
CA ASP A 43 11.27 1.74 -7.47
C ASP A 43 10.51 0.70 -8.27
N ILE A 44 10.13 1.06 -9.50
CA ILE A 44 9.36 0.16 -10.36
C ILE A 44 10.10 -1.14 -10.67
N ASN A 45 11.43 -1.14 -10.58
CA ASN A 45 12.21 -2.35 -10.87
C ASN A 45 12.25 -3.31 -9.68
N THR A 46 12.24 -2.79 -8.46
CA THR A 46 12.30 -3.63 -7.27
C THR A 46 10.93 -4.01 -6.73
N LEU A 47 9.91 -3.25 -7.07
CA LEU A 47 8.57 -3.42 -6.54
C LEU A 47 8.00 -4.84 -6.76
N PRO A 48 8.17 -5.47 -7.94
CA PRO A 48 7.65 -6.83 -8.14
C PRO A 48 8.19 -7.83 -7.12
N LYS A 49 9.48 -7.76 -6.82
CA LYS A 49 10.11 -8.66 -5.85
C LYS A 49 9.59 -8.41 -4.43
N ILE A 50 9.40 -7.14 -4.10
CA ILE A 50 8.93 -6.75 -2.77
C ILE A 50 7.51 -7.25 -2.54
N ILE A 51 6.62 -7.06 -3.50
CA ILE A 51 5.23 -7.51 -3.39
C ILE A 51 5.19 -9.03 -3.28
N ARG A 52 5.99 -9.72 -4.08
CA ARG A 52 6.06 -11.18 -4.03
C ARG A 52 6.51 -11.66 -2.65
N LEU A 53 7.51 -11.01 -2.08
CA LEU A 53 8.01 -11.35 -0.76
C LEU A 53 6.92 -11.19 0.29
N ILE A 54 6.19 -10.08 0.24
CA ILE A 54 5.10 -9.81 1.17
C ILE A 54 4.04 -10.92 1.08
N HIS A 55 3.68 -11.32 -0.12
CA HIS A 55 2.70 -12.38 -0.33
C HIS A 55 3.21 -13.72 0.15
N GLN A 56 4.51 -13.99 0.02
CA GLN A 56 5.10 -15.23 0.53
C GLN A 56 4.99 -15.36 2.04
N TYR A 57 4.95 -14.21 2.73
CA TYR A 57 4.73 -14.19 4.18
C TYR A 57 3.25 -14.19 4.55
N GLY A 58 2.37 -14.34 3.56
CA GLY A 58 0.93 -14.36 3.80
C GLY A 58 0.34 -13.00 4.14
N ARG A 59 1.03 -11.92 3.78
CA ARG A 59 0.59 -10.57 4.09
C ARG A 59 0.07 -9.88 2.84
N LYS A 60 -0.67 -8.80 3.05
CA LYS A 60 -1.20 -7.97 1.97
C LYS A 60 -0.28 -6.78 1.73
N ALA A 61 -0.11 -6.42 0.45
CA ALA A 61 0.76 -5.32 0.05
C ALA A 61 -0.08 -4.09 -0.28
N VAL A 62 0.19 -3.00 0.44
CA VAL A 62 -0.41 -1.69 0.19
C VAL A 62 0.69 -0.81 -0.41
N VAL A 63 0.48 -0.32 -1.62
CA VAL A 63 1.49 0.49 -2.30
C VAL A 63 1.14 1.97 -2.16
N HIS A 64 2.08 2.74 -1.62
CA HIS A 64 1.95 4.19 -1.55
C HIS A 64 2.47 4.76 -2.86
N GLN A 65 1.57 5.11 -3.78
CA GLN A 65 1.90 5.44 -5.15
C GLN A 65 3.00 6.51 -5.29
N ASP A 66 2.89 7.58 -4.51
CA ASP A 66 3.80 8.70 -4.63
C ASP A 66 5.20 8.44 -4.06
N SER A 67 5.38 7.36 -3.34
CA SER A 67 6.65 7.03 -2.70
C SER A 67 7.49 6.05 -3.50
N ILE A 68 6.98 5.54 -4.61
CA ILE A 68 7.69 4.57 -5.44
C ILE A 68 8.35 5.30 -6.61
N LYS A 69 9.66 5.20 -6.71
CA LYS A 69 10.40 5.88 -7.78
C LYS A 69 10.04 5.28 -9.13
N GLY A 70 9.77 6.14 -10.08
CA GLY A 70 9.43 5.74 -11.43
C GLY A 70 7.97 5.41 -11.66
N LEU A 71 7.17 5.42 -10.60
CA LEU A 71 5.74 5.12 -10.71
C LEU A 71 4.98 6.43 -10.94
N ALA A 72 4.33 6.52 -12.10
CA ALA A 72 3.57 7.71 -12.45
C ALA A 72 2.16 7.64 -11.86
N ARG A 73 1.42 8.74 -11.96
CA ARG A 73 0.04 8.82 -11.48
C ARG A 73 -0.92 8.75 -12.67
N ASP A 74 -0.77 7.70 -13.47
CA ASP A 74 -1.57 7.51 -14.67
C ASP A 74 -2.19 6.10 -14.68
N ARG A 75 -3.04 5.87 -15.66
CA ARG A 75 -3.74 4.61 -15.79
C ARG A 75 -2.79 3.44 -15.98
N THR A 76 -1.74 3.65 -16.77
CA THR A 76 -0.75 2.60 -17.04
C THR A 76 -0.07 2.14 -15.77
N SER A 77 0.25 3.06 -14.87
CA SER A 77 0.86 2.72 -13.59
C SER A 77 -0.09 1.93 -12.70
N ILE A 78 -1.37 2.26 -12.72
CA ILE A 78 -2.37 1.49 -11.96
C ILE A 78 -2.49 0.08 -12.52
N ASP A 79 -2.50 -0.07 -13.85
CA ASP A 79 -2.48 -1.38 -14.49
C ASP A 79 -1.26 -2.18 -14.05
N PHE A 80 -0.10 -1.55 -14.02
CA PHE A 80 1.14 -2.17 -13.60
C PHE A 80 1.03 -2.71 -12.17
N LEU A 81 0.51 -1.90 -11.25
CA LEU A 81 0.33 -2.33 -9.86
C LEU A 81 -0.64 -3.51 -9.75
N SER A 82 -1.69 -3.49 -10.54
CA SER A 82 -2.65 -4.59 -10.58
C SER A 82 -1.98 -5.89 -11.02
N ARG A 83 -1.15 -5.83 -12.05
CA ARG A 83 -0.43 -7.00 -12.56
C ARG A 83 0.57 -7.54 -11.55
N LEU A 84 1.14 -6.68 -10.71
CA LEU A 84 2.06 -7.11 -9.66
C LEU A 84 1.34 -7.78 -8.49
N GLY A 85 0.03 -7.66 -8.43
CA GLY A 85 -0.74 -8.23 -7.34
C GLY A 85 -0.87 -7.33 -6.13
N ALA A 86 -0.71 -6.02 -6.30
CA ALA A 86 -0.93 -5.09 -5.18
C ALA A 86 -2.35 -5.24 -4.67
N ASP A 87 -2.51 -5.28 -3.37
CA ASP A 87 -3.82 -5.46 -2.75
C ASP A 87 -4.55 -4.14 -2.54
N ALA A 88 -3.81 -3.08 -2.33
CA ALA A 88 -4.36 -1.74 -2.17
C ALA A 88 -3.36 -0.72 -2.65
N VAL A 89 -3.86 0.44 -3.04
CA VAL A 89 -3.03 1.55 -3.49
C VAL A 89 -3.45 2.82 -2.75
N VAL A 90 -2.48 3.49 -2.14
CA VAL A 90 -2.68 4.80 -1.55
C VAL A 90 -2.29 5.84 -2.60
N THR A 91 -3.20 6.70 -2.95
CA THR A 91 -2.94 7.76 -3.92
C THR A 91 -3.33 9.12 -3.34
N MET A 92 -2.58 10.15 -3.71
CA MET A 92 -2.92 11.53 -3.36
C MET A 92 -3.77 12.18 -4.44
N LYS A 93 -3.99 11.48 -5.55
CA LYS A 93 -4.69 12.03 -6.71
C LYS A 93 -6.08 11.41 -6.83
N PRO A 94 -7.15 12.17 -6.61
CA PRO A 94 -8.52 11.62 -6.67
C PRO A 94 -8.85 10.92 -7.98
N GLN A 95 -8.27 11.35 -9.09
CA GLN A 95 -8.49 10.74 -10.39
C GLN A 95 -8.07 9.26 -10.42
N CYS A 96 -7.04 8.92 -9.67
CA CYS A 96 -6.53 7.55 -9.64
C CYS A 96 -7.46 6.61 -8.89
N VAL A 97 -8.28 7.13 -7.98
CA VAL A 97 -9.19 6.29 -7.18
C VAL A 97 -10.09 5.45 -8.07
N ARG A 98 -10.65 6.05 -9.10
CA ARG A 98 -11.54 5.34 -10.03
C ARG A 98 -10.79 4.20 -10.73
N TRP A 99 -9.60 4.48 -11.23
CA TRP A 99 -8.80 3.48 -11.94
C TRP A 99 -8.41 2.32 -11.03
N ILE A 100 -8.06 2.62 -9.78
CA ILE A 100 -7.71 1.61 -8.79
C ILE A 100 -8.91 0.68 -8.55
N LYS A 101 -10.10 1.26 -8.41
CA LYS A 101 -11.32 0.48 -8.21
C LYS A 101 -11.65 -0.38 -9.41
N GLU A 102 -11.45 0.14 -10.62
CA GLU A 102 -11.70 -0.62 -11.84
C GLU A 102 -10.81 -1.85 -11.95
N GLU A 103 -9.62 -1.80 -11.35
CA GLU A 103 -8.70 -2.94 -11.31
C GLU A 103 -8.93 -3.83 -10.08
N GLU A 104 -10.02 -3.61 -9.37
CA GLU A 104 -10.41 -4.41 -8.21
C GLU A 104 -9.44 -4.36 -7.04
N MET A 105 -8.58 -3.35 -7.00
CA MET A 105 -7.75 -3.08 -5.85
C MET A 105 -8.48 -2.13 -4.90
N LEU A 106 -8.16 -2.21 -3.63
CA LEU A 106 -8.69 -1.25 -2.67
C LEU A 106 -8.00 0.10 -2.88
N SER A 107 -8.78 1.16 -3.01
CA SER A 107 -8.25 2.50 -3.15
C SER A 107 -8.29 3.24 -1.83
N ILE A 108 -7.19 3.89 -1.48
CA ILE A 108 -7.09 4.71 -0.28
C ILE A 108 -6.60 6.08 -0.71
N LEU A 109 -7.45 7.09 -0.51
CA LEU A 109 -7.06 8.45 -0.85
C LEU A 109 -6.21 9.03 0.28
N GLY A 110 -4.98 9.36 -0.04
CA GLY A 110 -3.99 9.78 0.95
C GLY A 110 -4.35 11.03 1.75
N LEU A 111 -5.29 11.83 1.25
CA LEU A 111 -5.77 12.99 1.99
C LEU A 111 -6.38 12.61 3.34
N PHE A 112 -6.87 11.37 3.45
CA PHE A 112 -7.47 10.89 4.69
C PHE A 112 -6.47 10.12 5.55
N LEU A 113 -5.29 9.83 5.02
CA LEU A 113 -4.20 9.25 5.78
C LEU A 113 -3.35 10.40 6.29
N ILE A 114 -3.92 11.17 7.17
CA ILE A 114 -3.22 12.30 7.74
C ILE A 114 -1.92 11.78 8.35
N ASP A 115 -0.86 12.48 8.03
CA ASP A 115 0.43 12.23 8.58
C ASP A 115 0.31 12.04 10.09
N THR A 116 0.79 10.92 10.58
CA THR A 116 0.76 10.61 12.00
C THR A 116 1.45 11.70 12.82
N ASN A 117 2.52 12.27 12.29
CA ASN A 117 3.20 13.36 12.94
C ASN A 117 2.33 14.61 13.04
N ALA A 118 1.55 14.91 11.99
CA ALA A 118 0.63 16.03 12.01
C ALA A 118 -0.46 15.80 13.05
N LEU A 119 -0.97 14.58 13.17
CA LEU A 119 -1.96 14.27 14.20
C LEU A 119 -1.35 14.40 15.60
N ALA A 120 -0.16 13.90 15.78
CA ALA A 120 0.52 13.95 17.08
C ALA A 120 0.86 15.37 17.49
N THR A 121 1.22 16.22 16.55
CA THR A 121 1.61 17.61 16.85
C THR A 121 0.46 18.59 16.77
N GLY A 122 -0.53 18.30 15.97
CA GLY A 122 -1.69 19.17 15.76
C GLY A 122 -2.77 19.02 16.82
N ILE A 123 -2.68 17.99 17.58
CA ILE A 123 -3.60 17.73 18.66
C ILE A 123 -3.04 18.28 19.95
#